data_a8514dada5cf7bc2060e758a35b67aaf
#
_entry.id   a8514dada5cf7bc2060e758a35b67aaf
#
_cell.length_a   1.000
_cell.length_b   1.000
_cell.length_c   1.000
_cell.angle_alpha   90.00
_cell.angle_beta   90.00
_cell.angle_gamma   90.00
#
_symmetry.space_group_name_H-M   'P 1'
#
loop_
_entity.id
_entity.type
_entity.pdbx_description
1 polymer ?
#
loop_
_entity_poly.entity_id
_entity_poly.type
_entity_poly.pdbx_seq_one_letter_code
_entity_poly.pdbx_strand_id
1 'polypeptide(L)'
;GLKFDANQGGEKTNKLGSKVTIKGEGTAADGDYSGENLKTFITQDQTSGDTTINVKMNKNLKAESVKVGKDGKDGVSITGPDTANGTDGKVAVTGKDGKEAVSISGKDGVGHIGLNGKDGRSADISVEKGDPDLNGNEITRIKYTDENGKTHQVATKDDGMAYGGDSGNVIKKKLNEQLDIKGGVTNEDDLTENNIGVISKNNILNVRLAKDLKDLNS
;
A
#
# COMPACT_ATOMS: atom_id res chain seq x y z
N GLY A 1 -57.13 -15.78 -17.86
CA GLY A 1 -56.05 -15.16 -17.16
C GLY A 1 -54.70 -15.59 -17.70
N LEU A 2 -53.66 -14.94 -17.27
CA LEU A 2 -52.28 -15.29 -17.60
C LEU A 2 -51.66 -16.14 -16.48
N LYS A 3 -50.76 -17.04 -16.85
CA LYS A 3 -49.97 -17.81 -15.91
C LYS A 3 -48.60 -17.19 -15.77
N PHE A 4 -48.06 -17.16 -14.56
CA PHE A 4 -46.75 -16.67 -14.22
C PHE A 4 -45.97 -17.73 -13.47
N ASP A 5 -44.74 -17.95 -13.85
CA ASP A 5 -43.81 -18.87 -13.20
C ASP A 5 -42.47 -18.20 -12.93
N ALA A 6 -41.71 -18.73 -11.97
CA ALA A 6 -40.42 -18.27 -11.57
C ALA A 6 -39.55 -19.44 -11.07
N ASN A 7 -38.23 -19.21 -10.89
CA ASN A 7 -37.30 -20.21 -10.37
C ASN A 7 -37.75 -20.80 -9.02
N GLN A 8 -38.55 -20.05 -8.26
CA GLN A 8 -39.09 -20.49 -6.97
C GLN A 8 -40.54 -19.99 -6.80
N GLY A 9 -41.40 -20.77 -6.15
CA GLY A 9 -42.78 -20.41 -5.82
C GLY A 9 -43.81 -21.06 -6.71
N GLY A 10 -43.42 -21.72 -7.80
CA GLY A 10 -44.28 -22.43 -8.75
C GLY A 10 -45.27 -21.55 -9.51
N GLU A 11 -45.90 -22.11 -10.53
CA GLU A 11 -46.85 -21.43 -11.40
C GLU A 11 -48.03 -20.79 -10.62
N LYS A 12 -48.37 -19.57 -10.98
CA LYS A 12 -49.51 -18.81 -10.45
C LYS A 12 -50.41 -18.36 -11.60
N THR A 13 -51.72 -18.55 -11.44
CA THR A 13 -52.72 -18.08 -12.39
C THR A 13 -53.30 -16.74 -11.94
N ASN A 14 -53.18 -15.72 -12.76
CA ASN A 14 -53.77 -14.42 -12.52
C ASN A 14 -55.09 -14.27 -13.30
N LYS A 15 -56.14 -13.88 -12.60
CA LYS A 15 -57.45 -13.58 -13.23
C LYS A 15 -57.36 -12.25 -13.99
N LEU A 16 -58.21 -12.07 -14.98
CA LEU A 16 -58.30 -10.80 -15.69
C LEU A 16 -58.63 -9.66 -14.71
N GLY A 17 -57.90 -8.57 -14.78
CA GLY A 17 -58.03 -7.43 -13.88
C GLY A 17 -57.27 -7.57 -12.54
N SER A 18 -56.65 -8.71 -12.23
CA SER A 18 -55.80 -8.84 -11.05
C SER A 18 -54.43 -8.21 -11.26
N LYS A 19 -53.82 -7.68 -10.18
CA LYS A 19 -52.52 -6.99 -10.20
C LYS A 19 -51.38 -8.00 -10.09
N VAL A 20 -50.37 -7.85 -10.97
CA VAL A 20 -49.05 -8.48 -10.83
C VAL A 20 -48.08 -7.43 -10.38
N THR A 21 -47.28 -7.72 -9.37
CA THR A 21 -46.26 -6.79 -8.85
C THR A 21 -44.90 -7.44 -8.98
N ILE A 22 -43.97 -6.74 -9.64
CA ILE A 22 -42.54 -7.07 -9.70
C ILE A 22 -41.83 -5.96 -8.94
N LYS A 23 -41.13 -6.29 -7.88
CA LYS A 23 -40.40 -5.31 -7.06
C LYS A 23 -39.08 -5.87 -6.50
N GLY A 24 -38.08 -5.03 -6.36
CA GLY A 24 -36.89 -5.29 -5.56
C GLY A 24 -37.10 -4.84 -4.09
N GLU A 25 -36.09 -5.09 -3.27
CA GLU A 25 -36.07 -4.69 -1.85
C GLU A 25 -35.18 -3.46 -1.59
N GLY A 26 -34.57 -2.93 -2.64
CA GLY A 26 -33.69 -1.75 -2.51
C GLY A 26 -34.46 -0.51 -2.05
N THR A 27 -33.80 0.32 -1.24
CA THR A 27 -34.39 1.53 -0.61
C THR A 27 -33.61 2.81 -0.90
N ALA A 28 -32.55 2.74 -1.74
CA ALA A 28 -31.80 3.91 -2.18
C ALA A 28 -32.64 4.81 -3.09
N ALA A 29 -32.19 6.02 -3.38
CA ALA A 29 -32.84 6.93 -4.32
C ALA A 29 -32.83 6.34 -5.75
N ASP A 30 -33.82 6.69 -6.58
CA ASP A 30 -33.96 6.14 -7.93
C ASP A 30 -32.70 6.34 -8.79
N GLY A 31 -32.01 7.46 -8.63
CA GLY A 31 -30.77 7.75 -9.34
C GLY A 31 -29.58 6.86 -8.99
N ASP A 32 -29.65 6.14 -7.87
CA ASP A 32 -28.61 5.22 -7.41
C ASP A 32 -28.72 3.83 -8.06
N TYR A 33 -29.76 3.60 -8.89
CA TYR A 33 -29.98 2.35 -9.61
C TYR A 33 -29.62 2.49 -11.08
N SER A 34 -28.87 1.52 -11.61
CA SER A 34 -28.52 1.43 -13.01
C SER A 34 -28.97 0.12 -13.62
N GLY A 35 -29.55 0.18 -14.81
CA GLY A 35 -29.90 -0.99 -15.63
C GLY A 35 -28.77 -1.55 -16.48
N GLU A 36 -27.57 -0.94 -16.49
CA GLU A 36 -26.48 -1.31 -17.40
C GLU A 36 -25.98 -2.75 -17.23
N ASN A 37 -26.10 -3.30 -16.04
CA ASN A 37 -25.67 -4.66 -15.74
C ASN A 37 -26.72 -5.73 -16.06
N LEU A 38 -27.94 -5.34 -16.40
CA LEU A 38 -29.05 -6.25 -16.64
C LEU A 38 -29.53 -6.18 -18.09
N LYS A 39 -29.84 -7.34 -18.66
CA LYS A 39 -30.46 -7.45 -19.99
C LYS A 39 -31.51 -8.56 -19.99
N THR A 40 -32.63 -8.31 -20.63
CA THR A 40 -33.67 -9.28 -20.84
C THR A 40 -33.63 -9.89 -22.24
N PHE A 41 -33.93 -11.18 -22.34
CA PHE A 41 -34.07 -11.94 -23.58
C PHE A 41 -35.42 -12.60 -23.57
N ILE A 42 -36.13 -12.57 -24.68
CA ILE A 42 -37.43 -13.20 -24.82
C ILE A 42 -37.36 -14.36 -25.82
N THR A 43 -37.94 -15.48 -25.46
CA THR A 43 -38.12 -16.64 -26.34
C THR A 43 -39.57 -17.14 -26.22
N GLN A 44 -40.08 -17.71 -27.28
CA GLN A 44 -41.43 -18.31 -27.28
C GLN A 44 -41.36 -19.71 -27.90
N ASP A 45 -41.98 -20.69 -27.21
CA ASP A 45 -42.19 -22.01 -27.77
C ASP A 45 -43.29 -21.94 -28.83
N GLN A 46 -42.97 -22.33 -30.05
CA GLN A 46 -43.92 -22.25 -31.17
C GLN A 46 -45.05 -23.27 -31.12
N THR A 47 -44.92 -24.31 -30.30
CA THR A 47 -45.92 -25.37 -30.16
C THR A 47 -46.88 -25.08 -29.04
N SER A 48 -46.40 -24.74 -27.85
CA SER A 48 -47.21 -24.44 -26.67
C SER A 48 -47.64 -22.97 -26.60
N GLY A 49 -46.90 -22.05 -27.28
CA GLY A 49 -47.10 -20.62 -27.16
C GLY A 49 -46.53 -20.03 -25.87
N ASP A 50 -45.85 -20.82 -25.05
CA ASP A 50 -45.28 -20.38 -23.79
C ASP A 50 -44.13 -19.42 -24.05
N THR A 51 -44.13 -18.31 -23.34
CA THR A 51 -43.12 -17.25 -23.48
C THR A 51 -42.24 -17.20 -22.25
N THR A 52 -40.90 -17.21 -22.45
CA THR A 52 -39.89 -17.07 -21.38
C THR A 52 -39.17 -15.75 -21.53
N ILE A 53 -39.13 -14.97 -20.46
CA ILE A 53 -38.28 -13.77 -20.33
C ILE A 53 -37.11 -14.10 -19.40
N ASN A 54 -35.90 -14.19 -19.96
CA ASN A 54 -34.66 -14.42 -19.22
C ASN A 54 -34.08 -13.10 -18.82
N VAL A 55 -33.93 -12.84 -17.52
CA VAL A 55 -33.16 -11.70 -16.97
C VAL A 55 -31.75 -12.17 -16.69
N LYS A 56 -30.76 -11.59 -17.36
CA LYS A 56 -29.35 -11.96 -17.23
C LYS A 56 -28.54 -10.78 -16.78
N MET A 57 -27.58 -11.06 -15.87
CA MET A 57 -26.58 -10.11 -15.43
C MET A 57 -25.36 -10.15 -16.37
N ASN A 58 -24.76 -8.99 -16.65
CA ASN A 58 -23.52 -8.89 -17.39
C ASN A 58 -22.39 -9.62 -16.65
N LYS A 59 -21.56 -10.37 -17.38
CA LYS A 59 -20.39 -11.05 -16.80
C LYS A 59 -19.32 -10.05 -16.31
N ASN A 60 -19.25 -8.89 -16.96
CA ASN A 60 -18.38 -7.78 -16.56
C ASN A 60 -19.26 -6.71 -15.90
N LEU A 61 -19.22 -6.63 -14.57
CA LEU A 61 -20.03 -5.67 -13.82
C LEU A 61 -19.40 -4.28 -13.88
N LYS A 62 -20.25 -3.28 -14.09
CA LYS A 62 -19.92 -1.86 -13.96
C LYS A 62 -20.60 -1.35 -12.68
N ALA A 63 -19.82 -0.81 -11.77
CA ALA A 63 -20.31 -0.23 -10.53
C ALA A 63 -19.37 0.93 -10.11
N GLU A 64 -19.92 1.95 -9.50
CA GLU A 64 -19.13 3.03 -8.90
C GLU A 64 -18.43 2.56 -7.64
N SER A 65 -19.05 1.67 -6.89
CA SER A 65 -18.45 1.06 -5.71
C SER A 65 -19.00 -0.34 -5.45
N VAL A 66 -18.21 -1.16 -4.75
CA VAL A 66 -18.61 -2.46 -4.23
C VAL A 66 -18.28 -2.50 -2.75
N LYS A 67 -19.26 -2.81 -1.90
CA LYS A 67 -19.08 -3.02 -0.47
C LYS A 67 -19.40 -4.46 -0.12
N VAL A 68 -18.48 -5.11 0.56
CA VAL A 68 -18.61 -6.49 1.02
C VAL A 68 -18.45 -6.52 2.53
N GLY A 69 -19.42 -7.05 3.24
CA GLY A 69 -19.43 -7.11 4.70
C GLY A 69 -20.85 -6.88 5.25
N LYS A 70 -21.04 -7.27 6.49
CA LYS A 70 -22.33 -7.11 7.16
C LYS A 70 -22.37 -5.77 7.89
N ASP A 71 -23.43 -4.99 7.66
CA ASP A 71 -23.74 -3.74 8.37
C ASP A 71 -22.59 -2.68 8.35
N GLY A 72 -21.72 -2.73 7.30
CA GLY A 72 -20.69 -1.73 7.05
C GLY A 72 -19.56 -1.65 8.09
N LYS A 73 -19.40 -2.69 8.93
CA LYS A 73 -18.35 -2.70 9.98
C LYS A 73 -17.10 -3.44 9.55
N ASP A 74 -17.23 -4.73 9.20
CA ASP A 74 -16.09 -5.49 8.68
C ASP A 74 -16.29 -5.68 7.18
N GLY A 75 -15.25 -5.61 6.39
CA GLY A 75 -15.43 -5.91 4.99
C GLY A 75 -14.38 -5.31 4.08
N VAL A 76 -14.66 -5.42 2.80
CA VAL A 76 -13.85 -4.85 1.72
C VAL A 76 -14.71 -3.88 0.95
N SER A 77 -14.18 -2.71 0.64
CA SER A 77 -14.78 -1.75 -0.28
C SER A 77 -13.85 -1.54 -1.48
N ILE A 78 -14.45 -1.45 -2.66
CA ILE A 78 -13.81 -1.03 -3.90
C ILE A 78 -14.55 0.21 -4.36
N THR A 79 -13.86 1.33 -4.49
CA THR A 79 -14.44 2.60 -4.91
C THR A 79 -13.70 3.09 -6.15
N GLY A 80 -14.44 3.40 -7.21
CA GLY A 80 -13.89 4.05 -8.39
C GLY A 80 -13.48 5.50 -8.11
N PRO A 81 -12.65 6.10 -8.97
CA PRO A 81 -12.34 7.52 -8.84
C PRO A 81 -13.58 8.37 -9.15
N ASP A 82 -13.75 9.44 -8.39
CA ASP A 82 -14.73 10.49 -8.68
C ASP A 82 -13.98 11.79 -9.00
N THR A 83 -13.84 12.07 -10.29
CA THR A 83 -13.11 13.24 -10.78
C THR A 83 -13.83 14.55 -10.46
N ALA A 84 -15.16 14.52 -10.30
CA ALA A 84 -15.94 15.72 -9.97
C ALA A 84 -15.68 16.17 -8.53
N ASN A 85 -15.49 15.23 -7.61
CA ASN A 85 -15.21 15.51 -6.20
C ASN A 85 -13.73 15.33 -5.83
N GLY A 86 -12.84 15.05 -6.80
CA GLY A 86 -11.42 14.88 -6.58
C GLY A 86 -11.06 13.66 -5.72
N THR A 87 -11.85 12.58 -5.84
CA THR A 87 -11.61 11.35 -5.06
C THR A 87 -10.89 10.31 -5.91
N ASP A 88 -9.82 9.74 -5.36
CA ASP A 88 -9.05 8.68 -6.02
C ASP A 88 -9.71 7.31 -5.91
N GLY A 89 -9.42 6.42 -6.86
CA GLY A 89 -9.82 5.02 -6.78
C GLY A 89 -9.14 4.31 -5.61
N LYS A 90 -9.90 3.49 -4.88
CA LYS A 90 -9.41 2.82 -3.67
C LYS A 90 -9.99 1.42 -3.47
N VAL A 91 -9.16 0.52 -2.96
CA VAL A 91 -9.58 -0.73 -2.32
C VAL A 91 -9.22 -0.64 -0.85
N ALA A 92 -10.18 -0.89 0.04
CA ALA A 92 -9.95 -0.83 1.48
C ALA A 92 -10.48 -2.08 2.19
N VAL A 93 -9.78 -2.50 3.25
CA VAL A 93 -10.21 -3.53 4.19
C VAL A 93 -10.51 -2.85 5.52
N THR A 94 -11.74 -3.03 5.99
CA THR A 94 -12.25 -2.39 7.21
C THR A 94 -12.32 -3.41 8.34
N GLY A 95 -11.84 -3.08 9.50
CA GLY A 95 -11.92 -3.90 10.71
C GLY A 95 -13.30 -3.83 11.38
N LYS A 96 -13.54 -4.71 12.33
CA LYS A 96 -14.82 -4.84 13.09
C LYS A 96 -15.25 -3.56 13.81
N ASP A 97 -14.36 -2.59 13.97
CA ASP A 97 -14.61 -1.28 14.55
C ASP A 97 -15.05 -0.23 13.52
N GLY A 98 -15.19 -0.62 12.25
CA GLY A 98 -15.55 0.26 11.15
C GLY A 98 -14.42 1.12 10.61
N LYS A 99 -13.18 0.93 11.11
CA LYS A 99 -12.01 1.68 10.65
C LYS A 99 -11.27 0.92 9.56
N GLU A 100 -10.77 1.65 8.58
CA GLU A 100 -9.91 1.06 7.55
C GLU A 100 -8.59 0.61 8.18
N ALA A 101 -8.28 -0.69 8.05
CA ALA A 101 -7.02 -1.26 8.52
C ALA A 101 -5.95 -1.22 7.42
N VAL A 102 -6.35 -1.49 6.18
CA VAL A 102 -5.48 -1.46 5.00
C VAL A 102 -6.20 -0.79 3.85
N SER A 103 -5.51 0.02 3.07
CA SER A 103 -6.03 0.55 1.82
C SER A 103 -4.97 0.55 0.71
N ILE A 104 -5.42 0.42 -0.53
CA ILE A 104 -4.61 0.60 -1.75
C ILE A 104 -5.29 1.67 -2.57
N SER A 105 -4.58 2.72 -2.93
CA SER A 105 -5.15 3.84 -3.68
C SER A 105 -4.17 4.36 -4.74
N GLY A 106 -4.72 5.09 -5.73
CA GLY A 106 -3.96 5.74 -6.79
C GLY A 106 -3.85 7.25 -6.60
N LYS A 107 -3.58 7.70 -5.38
CA LYS A 107 -3.55 9.12 -5.03
C LYS A 107 -2.57 9.92 -5.91
N ASP A 108 -3.06 10.98 -6.52
CA ASP A 108 -2.27 11.86 -7.39
C ASP A 108 -1.48 11.14 -8.50
N GLY A 109 -1.98 9.98 -8.97
CA GLY A 109 -1.32 9.14 -9.96
C GLY A 109 -0.17 8.29 -9.41
N VAL A 110 0.05 8.30 -8.10
CA VAL A 110 1.04 7.49 -7.38
C VAL A 110 0.34 6.36 -6.62
N GLY A 111 0.89 5.16 -6.66
CA GLY A 111 0.39 4.03 -5.88
C GLY A 111 0.73 4.17 -4.39
N HIS A 112 -0.28 4.12 -3.53
CA HIS A 112 -0.15 4.18 -2.08
C HIS A 112 -0.73 2.95 -1.41
N ILE A 113 -0.08 2.49 -0.33
CA ILE A 113 -0.60 1.48 0.58
C ILE A 113 -0.71 2.13 1.97
N GLY A 114 -1.93 2.34 2.43
CA GLY A 114 -2.23 2.84 3.76
C GLY A 114 -2.34 1.69 4.77
N LEU A 115 -1.68 1.79 5.90
CA LEU A 115 -1.71 0.83 7.00
C LEU A 115 -2.07 1.55 8.30
N ASN A 116 -3.11 1.07 8.98
CA ASN A 116 -3.49 1.56 10.31
C ASN A 116 -3.12 0.54 11.39
N GLY A 117 -2.23 0.93 12.28
CA GLY A 117 -1.76 0.10 13.40
C GLY A 117 -2.79 -0.01 14.52
N LYS A 118 -2.60 -1.01 15.40
CA LYS A 118 -3.48 -1.33 16.52
C LYS A 118 -3.65 -0.17 17.52
N ASP A 119 -2.64 0.63 17.70
CA ASP A 119 -2.57 1.77 18.62
C ASP A 119 -2.97 3.11 17.97
N GLY A 120 -3.54 3.06 16.77
CA GLY A 120 -3.97 4.26 16.02
C GLY A 120 -2.85 4.92 15.21
N ARG A 121 -1.63 4.36 15.22
CA ARG A 121 -0.55 4.83 14.36
C ARG A 121 -0.76 4.35 12.94
N SER A 122 -0.51 5.20 11.98
CA SER A 122 -0.69 4.90 10.57
C SER A 122 0.60 5.13 9.79
N ALA A 123 0.73 4.44 8.69
CA ALA A 123 1.78 4.66 7.70
C ALA A 123 1.19 4.63 6.29
N ASP A 124 1.68 5.52 5.44
CA ASP A 124 1.39 5.53 4.02
C ASP A 124 2.67 5.17 3.27
N ILE A 125 2.64 4.11 2.48
CA ILE A 125 3.78 3.59 1.75
C ILE A 125 3.63 3.94 0.28
N SER A 126 4.67 4.54 -0.29
CA SER A 126 4.75 4.89 -1.71
C SER A 126 6.11 4.53 -2.30
N VAL A 127 6.21 4.61 -3.63
CA VAL A 127 7.45 4.43 -4.38
C VAL A 127 7.67 5.68 -5.22
N GLU A 128 8.74 6.41 -4.93
CA GLU A 128 9.03 7.69 -5.56
C GLU A 128 10.53 7.91 -5.73
N LYS A 129 10.90 8.97 -6.47
CA LYS A 129 12.28 9.48 -6.47
C LYS A 129 12.70 9.80 -5.03
N GLY A 130 13.80 9.22 -4.59
CA GLY A 130 14.39 9.44 -3.27
C GLY A 130 15.70 10.21 -3.32
N ASP A 131 16.35 10.29 -2.14
CA ASP A 131 17.70 10.83 -2.06
C ASP A 131 18.66 9.96 -2.87
N PRO A 132 19.70 10.55 -3.44
CA PRO A 132 20.73 9.82 -4.18
C PRO A 132 21.38 8.70 -3.34
N ASP A 133 21.91 7.70 -4.01
CA ASP A 133 22.75 6.68 -3.39
C ASP A 133 24.09 7.24 -2.91
N LEU A 134 24.95 6.41 -2.31
CA LEU A 134 26.28 6.79 -1.83
C LEU A 134 27.17 7.43 -2.92
N ASN A 135 26.96 7.11 -4.17
CA ASN A 135 27.73 7.63 -5.30
C ASN A 135 27.10 8.86 -5.97
N GLY A 136 25.93 9.29 -5.50
CA GLY A 136 25.21 10.43 -6.03
C GLY A 136 24.27 10.11 -7.20
N ASN A 137 24.01 8.82 -7.46
CA ASN A 137 23.05 8.43 -8.50
C ASN A 137 21.63 8.61 -8.00
N GLU A 138 20.76 9.14 -8.85
CA GLU A 138 19.34 9.21 -8.58
C GLU A 138 18.73 7.80 -8.55
N ILE A 139 17.97 7.49 -7.50
CA ILE A 139 17.31 6.20 -7.34
C ILE A 139 15.86 6.36 -6.88
N THR A 140 15.05 5.38 -7.26
CA THR A 140 13.71 5.22 -6.74
C THR A 140 13.77 4.53 -5.38
N ARG A 141 13.01 5.04 -4.40
CA ARG A 141 12.99 4.49 -3.02
C ARG A 141 11.58 4.15 -2.59
N ILE A 142 11.46 3.14 -1.76
CA ILE A 142 10.26 2.96 -0.94
C ILE A 142 10.30 4.05 0.13
N LYS A 143 9.23 4.81 0.22
CA LYS A 143 9.02 5.83 1.26
C LYS A 143 7.82 5.45 2.11
N TYR A 144 7.82 5.87 3.36
CA TYR A 144 6.63 5.84 4.18
C TYR A 144 6.47 7.16 4.93
N THR A 145 5.23 7.59 5.05
CA THR A 145 4.86 8.76 5.84
C THR A 145 4.27 8.28 7.15
N ASP A 146 4.84 8.72 8.26
CA ASP A 146 4.40 8.34 9.60
C ASP A 146 3.15 9.13 10.05
N GLU A 147 2.64 8.84 11.24
CA GLU A 147 1.47 9.46 11.84
C GLU A 147 1.60 10.97 12.07
N ASN A 148 2.82 11.51 12.05
CA ASN A 148 3.10 12.94 12.19
C ASN A 148 3.25 13.65 10.84
N GLY A 149 3.03 12.93 9.74
CA GLY A 149 3.19 13.43 8.38
C GLY A 149 4.64 13.53 7.92
N LYS A 150 5.60 12.94 8.67
CA LYS A 150 7.01 12.92 8.30
C LYS A 150 7.30 11.76 7.36
N THR A 151 7.94 12.07 6.24
CA THR A 151 8.36 11.08 5.25
C THR A 151 9.74 10.53 5.60
N HIS A 152 9.85 9.21 5.56
CA HIS A 152 11.07 8.42 5.73
C HIS A 152 11.37 7.66 4.46
N GLN A 153 12.65 7.32 4.23
CA GLN A 153 13.10 6.56 3.07
C GLN A 153 13.75 5.26 3.51
N VAL A 154 13.46 4.18 2.80
CA VAL A 154 14.11 2.89 3.04
C VAL A 154 15.47 2.90 2.38
N ALA A 155 16.51 2.58 3.15
CA ALA A 155 17.88 2.43 2.65
C ALA A 155 18.00 1.17 1.77
N THR A 156 18.88 1.25 0.78
CA THR A 156 19.22 0.14 -0.11
C THR A 156 20.67 -0.30 0.15
N LYS A 157 21.11 -1.37 -0.50
CA LYS A 157 22.51 -1.82 -0.45
C LYS A 157 23.49 -0.83 -1.11
N ASP A 158 22.98 0.10 -1.91
CA ASP A 158 23.79 1.14 -2.57
C ASP A 158 23.98 2.38 -1.69
N ASP A 159 23.32 2.44 -0.55
CA ASP A 159 23.57 3.39 0.50
C ASP A 159 24.77 2.94 1.35
N GLY A 160 25.33 3.83 2.12
CA GLY A 160 26.50 3.52 2.94
C GLY A 160 27.06 4.73 3.65
N MET A 161 28.33 4.66 3.97
CA MET A 161 29.05 5.72 4.70
C MET A 161 30.28 6.19 3.93
N ALA A 162 30.60 7.47 4.12
CA ALA A 162 31.81 8.08 3.60
C ALA A 162 32.77 8.34 4.76
N TYR A 163 34.06 8.00 4.58
CA TYR A 163 35.10 8.14 5.55
C TYR A 163 36.19 9.04 4.99
N GLY A 164 36.61 10.03 5.74
CA GLY A 164 37.68 10.95 5.40
C GLY A 164 38.84 10.91 6.42
N GLY A 165 40.04 11.22 5.99
CA GLY A 165 41.22 11.45 6.82
C GLY A 165 41.75 12.85 6.61
N ASP A 166 42.89 13.18 7.24
CA ASP A 166 43.60 14.47 7.06
C ASP A 166 44.12 14.66 5.63
N SER A 167 44.32 13.58 4.90
CA SER A 167 44.74 13.56 3.51
C SER A 167 44.19 12.33 2.78
N GLY A 168 44.27 12.33 1.46
CA GLY A 168 43.79 11.28 0.61
C GLY A 168 42.32 11.48 0.19
N ASN A 169 41.82 10.57 -0.66
CA ASN A 169 40.46 10.62 -1.15
C ASN A 169 39.48 10.07 -0.12
N VAL A 170 38.25 10.56 -0.13
CA VAL A 170 37.16 10.00 0.66
C VAL A 170 36.90 8.54 0.25
N ILE A 171 36.90 7.66 1.24
CA ILE A 171 36.58 6.24 1.08
C ILE A 171 35.06 6.07 1.24
N LYS A 172 34.37 5.60 0.20
CA LYS A 172 32.94 5.30 0.22
C LYS A 172 32.76 3.79 0.40
N LYS A 173 31.98 3.41 1.40
CA LYS A 173 31.64 2.00 1.70
C LYS A 173 30.12 1.81 1.68
N LYS A 174 29.65 0.95 0.80
CA LYS A 174 28.25 0.53 0.77
C LYS A 174 27.91 -0.32 2.01
N LEU A 175 26.62 -0.51 2.27
CA LEU A 175 26.19 -1.41 3.34
C LEU A 175 26.78 -2.81 3.12
N ASN A 176 27.29 -3.42 4.19
CA ASN A 176 28.00 -4.71 4.23
C ASN A 176 29.40 -4.73 3.62
N GLU A 177 29.97 -3.62 3.20
CA GLU A 177 31.38 -3.56 2.79
C GLU A 177 32.29 -3.29 3.99
N GLN A 178 33.43 -3.98 4.03
CA GLN A 178 34.41 -3.84 5.10
C GLN A 178 35.27 -2.59 4.90
N LEU A 179 35.50 -1.83 5.97
CA LEU A 179 36.51 -0.80 6.06
C LEU A 179 37.70 -1.33 6.88
N ASP A 180 38.87 -1.37 6.30
CA ASP A 180 40.10 -1.72 7.00
C ASP A 180 40.79 -0.46 7.53
N ILE A 181 41.19 -0.50 8.80
CA ILE A 181 42.05 0.49 9.43
C ILE A 181 43.35 -0.24 9.81
N LYS A 182 44.48 0.14 9.23
CA LYS A 182 45.77 -0.57 9.39
C LYS A 182 46.88 0.40 9.82
N GLY A 183 47.60 0.03 10.83
CA GLY A 183 48.76 0.79 11.33
C GLY A 183 50.12 0.34 10.75
N GLY A 184 50.18 -0.81 10.05
CA GLY A 184 51.40 -1.34 9.40
C GLY A 184 52.14 -2.39 10.23
N VAL A 185 52.10 -2.33 11.55
CA VAL A 185 52.69 -3.36 12.44
C VAL A 185 51.71 -4.48 12.62
N THR A 186 52.14 -5.72 12.39
CA THR A 186 51.25 -6.92 12.41
C THR A 186 51.53 -7.84 13.61
N ASN A 187 52.66 -7.73 14.26
CA ASN A 187 52.97 -8.50 15.46
C ASN A 187 52.49 -7.71 16.68
N GLU A 188 51.60 -8.29 17.47
CA GLU A 188 50.98 -7.66 18.63
C GLU A 188 52.03 -7.35 19.73
N ASP A 189 53.06 -8.20 19.88
CA ASP A 189 54.13 -8.01 20.87
C ASP A 189 54.99 -6.76 20.60
N ASP A 190 54.95 -6.25 19.38
CA ASP A 190 55.69 -5.00 18.99
C ASP A 190 54.81 -3.75 19.18
N LEU A 191 53.63 -3.88 19.72
CA LEU A 191 52.69 -2.79 19.97
C LEU A 191 52.64 -2.46 21.47
N THR A 192 52.49 -1.18 21.77
CA THR A 192 52.30 -0.69 23.14
C THR A 192 50.86 -0.19 23.35
N GLU A 193 50.36 -0.32 24.54
CA GLU A 193 49.08 0.21 24.96
C GLU A 193 49.18 1.62 25.56
N ASN A 194 48.04 2.30 25.67
CA ASN A 194 47.87 3.56 26.41
C ASN A 194 48.64 4.79 25.88
N ASN A 195 49.24 4.70 24.68
CA ASN A 195 49.93 5.82 24.06
C ASN A 195 49.07 6.58 23.03
N ILE A 196 47.93 6.01 22.60
CA ILE A 196 47.02 6.63 21.63
C ILE A 196 45.63 6.78 22.27
N GLY A 197 45.09 7.97 22.21
CA GLY A 197 43.73 8.27 22.60
C GLY A 197 42.86 8.66 21.39
N VAL A 198 41.57 8.27 21.42
CA VAL A 198 40.59 8.70 20.44
C VAL A 198 39.53 9.57 21.12
N ILE A 199 39.41 10.82 20.67
CA ILE A 199 38.51 11.80 21.27
C ILE A 199 37.42 12.15 20.24
N SER A 200 36.16 11.93 20.61
CA SER A 200 35.02 12.38 19.83
C SER A 200 34.72 13.85 20.14
N LYS A 201 34.91 14.72 19.16
CA LYS A 201 34.61 16.16 19.26
C LYS A 201 34.28 16.72 17.89
N ASN A 202 33.22 17.55 17.81
CA ASN A 202 32.78 18.20 16.58
C ASN A 202 32.47 17.20 15.44
N ASN A 203 31.83 16.08 15.76
CA ASN A 203 31.53 14.98 14.81
C ASN A 203 32.77 14.33 14.16
N ILE A 204 33.93 14.44 14.81
CA ILE A 204 35.23 13.88 14.36
C ILE A 204 35.77 12.98 15.46
N LEU A 205 36.25 11.81 15.08
CA LEU A 205 37.09 10.97 15.93
C LEU A 205 38.54 11.41 15.76
N ASN A 206 39.06 12.17 16.72
CA ASN A 206 40.41 12.66 16.71
C ASN A 206 41.35 11.62 17.33
N VAL A 207 42.23 11.04 16.54
CA VAL A 207 43.28 10.13 17.02
C VAL A 207 44.45 10.97 17.46
N ARG A 208 44.90 10.82 18.70
CA ARG A 208 45.97 11.63 19.28
C ARG A 208 46.98 10.77 20.01
N LEU A 209 48.22 11.13 19.88
CA LEU A 209 49.30 10.57 20.68
C LEU A 209 49.30 11.17 22.09
N ALA A 210 49.59 10.39 23.11
CA ALA A 210 49.77 10.86 24.47
C ALA A 210 50.95 11.84 24.54
N LYS A 211 50.89 12.85 25.40
CA LYS A 211 51.98 13.77 25.61
C LYS A 211 53.19 13.09 26.25
N ASP A 212 52.94 12.19 27.16
CA ASP A 212 53.94 11.37 27.85
C ASP A 212 53.80 9.93 27.34
N LEU A 213 54.79 9.48 26.59
CA LEU A 213 54.83 8.12 26.04
C LEU A 213 55.40 7.14 27.06
N LYS A 214 54.82 5.94 27.12
CA LYS A 214 55.20 4.88 28.05
C LYS A 214 55.52 3.59 27.31
N ASP A 215 56.34 2.76 27.93
CA ASP A 215 56.63 1.38 27.48
C ASP A 215 57.13 1.31 26.02
N LEU A 216 57.94 2.27 25.62
CA LEU A 216 58.60 2.27 24.33
C LEU A 216 59.99 1.63 24.49
N ASN A 217 60.31 0.67 23.60
CA ASN A 217 61.64 0.10 23.51
C ASN A 217 62.55 1.11 22.75
N SER A 218 63.74 1.32 23.25
CA SER A 218 64.75 2.17 22.63
C SER A 218 65.44 1.46 21.46
#